data_1e22c76f977fffbbf92d2b6ca882c4af
#
_entry.id   1e22c76f977fffbbf92d2b6ca882c4af
#
_cell.length_a   1.000
_cell.length_b   1.000
_cell.length_c   1.000
_cell.angle_alpha   90.00
_cell.angle_beta   90.00
_cell.angle_gamma   90.00
#
_symmetry.space_group_name_H-M   'P 1'
#
loop_
_entity.id
_entity.type
_entity.pdbx_description
1 polymer ?
#
loop_
_entity_poly.entity_id
_entity_poly.type
_entity_poly.pdbx_seq_one_letter_code
_entity_poly.pdbx_strand_id
1 'polypeptide(L)'
;MAFIGVAPPRNHFCGLYTSDLGRVREAAAFLSAGLQSDARCLLAADKPLQRDVVAQLDQNRPAIRSDLKAGRLVVAEYRASAAAQIEYWQAQIGAAGKSGISRVYIVGDVSGGAFSRMAFAESLAYEAEYSRSIARAFPVTTLCLYDARKISGLDAAAVIQCHDGPLH
;
A
#
# COMPACT_ATOMS: atom_id res chain seq x y z
N MET A 1 -17.12 33.72 11.25
CA MET A 1 -15.84 33.01 11.46
C MET A 1 -15.78 31.87 10.46
N ALA A 2 -14.95 31.96 9.42
CA ALA A 2 -14.76 30.88 8.46
C ALA A 2 -13.85 29.84 9.12
N PHE A 3 -14.34 28.63 9.27
CA PHE A 3 -13.50 27.48 9.60
C PHE A 3 -12.52 27.27 8.45
N ILE A 4 -11.27 27.60 8.64
CA ILE A 4 -10.19 27.15 7.78
C ILE A 4 -10.08 25.65 8.02
N GLY A 5 -10.79 24.86 7.20
CA GLY A 5 -10.69 23.42 7.22
C GLY A 5 -9.25 23.05 6.91
N VAL A 6 -8.55 22.47 7.87
CA VAL A 6 -7.26 21.83 7.63
C VAL A 6 -7.53 20.73 6.59
N ALA A 7 -6.90 20.84 5.42
CA ALA A 7 -7.00 19.81 4.41
C ALA A 7 -6.63 18.45 5.04
N PRO A 8 -7.39 17.37 4.77
CA PRO A 8 -7.04 16.07 5.32
C PRO A 8 -5.59 15.72 4.94
N PRO A 9 -4.83 15.07 5.82
CA PRO A 9 -3.46 14.69 5.53
C PRO A 9 -3.44 13.81 4.28
N ARG A 10 -2.53 14.12 3.35
CA ARG A 10 -2.28 13.25 2.20
C ARG A 10 -1.64 11.97 2.69
N ASN A 11 -2.29 10.85 2.46
CA ASN A 11 -1.85 9.56 2.98
C ASN A 11 -2.18 8.36 2.08
N HIS A 12 -2.80 8.61 0.92
CA HIS A 12 -3.13 7.58 -0.06
C HIS A 12 -2.54 7.96 -1.42
N PHE A 13 -1.40 7.38 -1.76
CA PHE A 13 -0.61 7.70 -2.94
C PHE A 13 -0.67 6.58 -3.97
N CYS A 14 -0.47 6.92 -5.24
CA CYS A 14 -0.21 5.95 -6.29
C CYS A 14 1.23 6.02 -6.79
N GLY A 15 1.79 4.86 -7.15
CA GLY A 15 3.04 4.70 -7.86
C GLY A 15 2.78 4.06 -9.23
N LEU A 16 3.22 4.73 -10.31
CA LEU A 16 3.11 4.21 -11.67
C LEU A 16 4.47 3.67 -12.10
N TYR A 17 4.68 2.37 -12.04
CA TYR A 17 5.95 1.79 -12.44
C TYR A 17 5.95 1.32 -13.91
N THR A 18 7.13 1.39 -14.53
CA THR A 18 7.36 0.99 -15.93
C THR A 18 8.29 -0.22 -16.06
N SER A 19 8.82 -0.71 -14.94
CA SER A 19 9.68 -1.89 -14.90
C SER A 19 9.52 -2.64 -13.58
N ASP A 20 9.80 -3.95 -13.59
CA ASP A 20 9.72 -4.78 -12.38
C ASP A 20 10.75 -4.35 -11.32
N LEU A 21 11.93 -3.90 -11.76
CA LEU A 21 12.93 -3.34 -10.84
C LEU A 21 12.46 -2.03 -10.20
N GLY A 22 11.80 -1.14 -10.97
CA GLY A 22 11.18 0.09 -10.44
C GLY A 22 10.11 -0.25 -9.39
N ARG A 23 9.23 -1.19 -9.69
CA ARG A 23 8.21 -1.70 -8.77
C ARG A 23 8.81 -2.16 -7.43
N VAL A 24 9.87 -2.97 -7.47
CA VAL A 24 10.57 -3.44 -6.25
C VAL A 24 11.17 -2.30 -5.47
N ARG A 25 11.86 -1.37 -6.16
CA ARG A 25 12.52 -0.22 -5.53
C ARG A 25 11.53 0.71 -4.83
N GLU A 26 10.43 1.04 -5.48
CA GLU A 26 9.38 1.90 -4.90
C GLU A 26 8.77 1.25 -3.65
N ALA A 27 8.37 -0.02 -3.74
CA ALA A 27 7.84 -0.75 -2.60
C ALA A 27 8.83 -0.81 -1.43
N ALA A 28 10.08 -1.17 -1.70
CA ALA A 28 11.11 -1.30 -0.68
C ALA A 28 11.46 0.05 -0.03
N ALA A 29 11.58 1.12 -0.81
CA ALA A 29 11.85 2.47 -0.29
C ALA A 29 10.74 2.95 0.63
N PHE A 30 9.47 2.77 0.23
CA PHE A 30 8.32 3.16 1.01
C PHE A 30 8.21 2.38 2.33
N LEU A 31 8.38 1.06 2.29
CA LEU A 31 8.36 0.22 3.49
C LEU A 31 9.55 0.50 4.41
N SER A 32 10.73 0.77 3.85
CA SER A 32 11.92 1.16 4.62
C SER A 32 11.67 2.43 5.43
N ALA A 33 11.04 3.45 4.83
CA ALA A 33 10.67 4.69 5.53
C ALA A 33 9.69 4.42 6.68
N GLY A 34 8.71 3.54 6.46
CA GLY A 34 7.79 3.11 7.52
C GLY A 34 8.52 2.41 8.68
N LEU A 35 9.37 1.43 8.38
CA LEU A 35 10.14 0.71 9.38
C LEU A 35 11.10 1.59 10.18
N GLN A 36 11.67 2.64 9.54
CA GLN A 36 12.51 3.63 10.21
C GLN A 36 11.73 4.55 11.16
N SER A 37 10.44 4.76 10.88
CA SER A 37 9.55 5.58 11.70
C SER A 37 8.78 4.78 12.76
N ASP A 38 9.22 3.58 13.09
CA ASP A 38 8.59 2.64 14.02
C ASP A 38 7.13 2.29 13.69
N ALA A 39 6.75 2.40 12.43
CA ALA A 39 5.44 1.97 11.96
C ALA A 39 5.37 0.44 11.77
N ARG A 40 4.17 -0.10 11.77
CA ARG A 40 3.91 -1.41 11.20
C ARG A 40 3.79 -1.30 9.69
N CYS A 41 4.46 -2.16 8.96
CA CYS A 41 4.50 -2.16 7.51
C CYS A 41 3.80 -3.40 6.94
N LEU A 42 2.95 -3.19 5.94
CA LEU A 42 2.18 -4.24 5.29
C LEU A 42 2.47 -4.22 3.80
N LEU A 43 2.71 -5.38 3.20
CA LEU A 43 2.86 -5.56 1.75
C LEU A 43 1.82 -6.57 1.27
N ALA A 44 0.86 -6.15 0.45
CA ALA A 44 0.00 -7.04 -0.30
C ALA A 44 0.45 -7.10 -1.76
N ALA A 45 0.92 -8.26 -2.17
CA ALA A 45 1.49 -8.49 -3.49
C ALA A 45 1.52 -9.98 -3.84
N ASP A 46 1.86 -10.32 -5.07
CA ASP A 46 2.19 -11.68 -5.44
C ASP A 46 3.51 -12.16 -4.78
N LYS A 47 3.70 -13.46 -4.71
CA LYS A 47 4.89 -14.06 -4.07
C LYS A 47 6.22 -13.62 -4.69
N PRO A 48 6.36 -13.47 -6.02
CA PRO A 48 7.59 -12.93 -6.60
C PRO A 48 7.94 -11.54 -6.06
N LEU A 49 6.99 -10.60 -6.06
CA LEU A 49 7.24 -9.25 -5.54
C LEU A 49 7.55 -9.26 -4.05
N GLN A 50 6.82 -10.06 -3.25
CA GLN A 50 7.10 -10.19 -1.82
C GLN A 50 8.55 -10.61 -1.58
N ARG A 51 9.03 -11.66 -2.27
CA ARG A 51 10.40 -12.15 -2.16
C ARG A 51 11.42 -11.08 -2.54
N ASP A 52 11.21 -10.41 -3.66
CA ASP A 52 12.18 -9.45 -4.21
C ASP A 52 12.23 -8.17 -3.36
N VAL A 53 11.10 -7.70 -2.84
CA VAL A 53 11.04 -6.57 -1.89
C VAL A 53 11.73 -6.92 -0.57
N VAL A 54 11.47 -8.10 -0.01
CA VAL A 54 12.14 -8.54 1.23
C VAL A 54 13.64 -8.66 1.01
N ALA A 55 14.10 -9.21 -0.11
CA ALA A 55 15.52 -9.29 -0.46
C ALA A 55 16.17 -7.89 -0.59
N GLN A 56 15.47 -6.94 -1.21
CA GLN A 56 15.95 -5.56 -1.33
C GLN A 56 16.03 -4.87 0.05
N LEU A 57 15.07 -5.10 0.92
CA LEU A 57 15.08 -4.57 2.28
C LEU A 57 16.22 -5.19 3.11
N ASP A 58 16.47 -6.50 2.99
CA ASP A 58 17.52 -7.22 3.73
C ASP A 58 18.93 -6.69 3.41
N GLN A 59 19.16 -6.24 2.17
CA GLN A 59 20.43 -5.60 1.77
C GLN A 59 20.72 -4.31 2.54
N ASN A 60 19.66 -3.55 2.88
CA ASN A 60 19.80 -2.22 3.47
C ASN A 60 19.44 -2.19 4.98
N ARG A 61 18.87 -3.26 5.50
CA ARG A 61 18.36 -3.34 6.87
C ARG A 61 18.58 -4.76 7.45
N PRO A 62 19.70 -5.00 8.15
CA PRO A 62 20.00 -6.32 8.74
C PRO A 62 18.92 -6.86 9.70
N ALA A 63 18.07 -5.96 10.24
CA ALA A 63 16.97 -6.30 11.14
C ALA A 63 15.71 -6.84 10.44
N ILE A 64 15.66 -6.93 9.09
CA ILE A 64 14.42 -7.27 8.38
C ILE A 64 13.82 -8.62 8.79
N ARG A 65 14.64 -9.60 9.08
CA ARG A 65 14.20 -10.93 9.56
C ARG A 65 13.55 -10.84 10.95
N SER A 66 14.08 -9.98 11.80
CA SER A 66 13.48 -9.69 13.11
C SER A 66 12.17 -8.95 12.96
N ASP A 67 12.09 -7.98 12.04
CA ASP A 67 10.87 -7.24 11.75
C ASP A 67 9.76 -8.16 11.23
N LEU A 68 10.08 -9.11 10.35
CA LEU A 68 9.15 -10.15 9.89
C LEU A 68 8.67 -11.04 11.04
N LYS A 69 9.59 -11.54 11.86
CA LYS A 69 9.26 -12.41 13.01
C LYS A 69 8.43 -11.71 14.07
N ALA A 70 8.70 -10.43 14.30
CA ALA A 70 7.97 -9.60 15.26
C ALA A 70 6.64 -9.06 14.71
N GLY A 71 6.32 -9.28 13.43
CA GLY A 71 5.13 -8.76 12.78
C GLY A 71 5.16 -7.24 12.55
N ARG A 72 6.33 -6.62 12.58
CA ARG A 72 6.51 -5.23 12.16
C ARG A 72 6.45 -5.07 10.65
N LEU A 73 6.96 -6.05 9.90
CA LEU A 73 6.72 -6.23 8.48
C LEU A 73 5.86 -7.46 8.26
N VAL A 74 4.73 -7.29 7.61
CA VAL A 74 3.81 -8.38 7.23
C VAL A 74 3.71 -8.41 5.72
N VAL A 75 3.93 -9.57 5.13
CA VAL A 75 3.75 -9.82 3.70
C VAL A 75 2.60 -10.78 3.47
N ALA A 76 1.73 -10.48 2.53
CA ALA A 76 0.55 -11.28 2.23
C ALA A 76 0.18 -11.20 0.75
N GLU A 77 -0.53 -12.21 0.26
CA GLU A 77 -1.22 -12.12 -1.02
C GLU A 77 -2.56 -11.39 -0.85
N TYR A 78 -3.04 -10.77 -1.93
CA TYR A 78 -4.39 -10.18 -1.94
C TYR A 78 -5.46 -11.23 -1.65
N ARG A 79 -6.50 -10.81 -0.93
CA ARG A 79 -7.68 -11.62 -0.66
C ARG A 79 -8.52 -11.79 -1.95
N ALA A 80 -9.40 -12.77 -1.94
CA ALA A 80 -10.18 -13.16 -3.12
C ALA A 80 -11.19 -12.10 -3.59
N SER A 81 -11.54 -11.13 -2.74
CA SER A 81 -12.48 -10.07 -3.08
C SER A 81 -12.09 -8.74 -2.45
N ALA A 82 -12.60 -7.64 -3.02
CA ALA A 82 -12.42 -6.29 -2.50
C ALA A 82 -12.88 -6.17 -1.03
N ALA A 83 -14.04 -6.71 -0.69
CA ALA A 83 -14.57 -6.68 0.67
C ALA A 83 -13.65 -7.42 1.65
N ALA A 84 -13.23 -8.65 1.32
CA ALA A 84 -12.31 -9.42 2.15
C ALA A 84 -10.95 -8.73 2.30
N GLN A 85 -10.52 -7.98 1.29
CA GLN A 85 -9.27 -7.19 1.37
C GLN A 85 -9.42 -6.01 2.33
N ILE A 86 -10.53 -5.30 2.31
CA ILE A 86 -10.82 -4.20 3.26
C ILE A 86 -10.87 -4.74 4.70
N GLU A 87 -11.58 -5.84 4.94
CA GLU A 87 -11.62 -6.50 6.25
C GLU A 87 -10.22 -6.90 6.74
N TYR A 88 -9.40 -7.43 5.83
CA TYR A 88 -8.01 -7.76 6.15
C TYR A 88 -7.21 -6.54 6.60
N TRP A 89 -7.32 -5.41 5.89
CA TRP A 89 -6.65 -4.17 6.29
C TRP A 89 -7.11 -3.70 7.66
N GLN A 90 -8.41 -3.66 7.92
CA GLN A 90 -8.96 -3.27 9.21
C GLN A 90 -8.45 -4.16 10.35
N ALA A 91 -8.38 -5.47 10.13
CA ALA A 91 -7.84 -6.41 11.10
C ALA A 91 -6.34 -6.16 11.39
N GLN A 92 -5.53 -5.90 10.36
CA GLN A 92 -4.10 -5.63 10.52
C GLN A 92 -3.84 -4.29 11.23
N ILE A 93 -4.61 -3.25 10.90
CA ILE A 93 -4.54 -1.94 11.56
C ILE A 93 -4.96 -2.05 13.02
N GLY A 94 -6.06 -2.78 13.30
CA GLY A 94 -6.52 -3.04 14.66
C GLY A 94 -5.50 -3.81 15.51
N ALA A 95 -4.80 -4.78 14.89
CA ALA A 95 -3.72 -5.51 15.56
C ALA A 95 -2.52 -4.60 15.87
N ALA A 96 -2.17 -3.66 14.99
CA ALA A 96 -1.13 -2.66 15.26
C ALA A 96 -1.49 -1.80 16.48
N GLY A 97 -2.72 -1.27 16.52
CA GLY A 97 -3.20 -0.46 17.65
C GLY A 97 -3.16 -1.20 18.99
N LYS A 98 -3.55 -2.47 19.01
CA LYS A 98 -3.46 -3.34 20.21
C LYS A 98 -2.01 -3.54 20.69
N SER A 99 -1.05 -3.46 19.79
CA SER A 99 0.39 -3.57 20.10
C SER A 99 1.03 -2.20 20.41
N GLY A 100 0.24 -1.12 20.52
CA GLY A 100 0.74 0.23 20.80
C GLY A 100 1.38 0.92 19.60
N ILE A 101 1.25 0.37 18.39
CA ILE A 101 1.78 0.96 17.16
C ILE A 101 0.76 1.96 16.62
N SER A 102 1.14 3.23 16.54
CA SER A 102 0.25 4.33 16.17
C SER A 102 0.18 4.62 14.67
N ARG A 103 1.08 4.07 13.85
CA ARG A 103 1.15 4.30 12.41
C ARG A 103 1.33 3.01 11.64
N VAL A 104 0.66 2.92 10.48
CA VAL A 104 0.75 1.77 9.58
C VAL A 104 1.10 2.26 8.18
N TYR A 105 2.10 1.64 7.57
CA TYR A 105 2.49 1.85 6.17
C TYR A 105 2.02 0.65 5.36
N ILE A 106 1.31 0.91 4.27
CA ILE A 106 0.72 -0.14 3.42
C ILE A 106 1.23 0.02 1.99
N VAL A 107 1.76 -1.04 1.41
CA VAL A 107 1.98 -1.16 -0.03
C VAL A 107 1.02 -2.19 -0.59
N GLY A 108 0.24 -1.80 -1.58
CA GLY A 108 -0.62 -2.67 -2.35
C GLY A 108 -0.22 -2.71 -3.84
N ASP A 109 0.16 -3.88 -4.36
CA ASP A 109 0.39 -4.05 -5.79
C ASP A 109 -0.94 -4.39 -6.50
N VAL A 110 -1.65 -3.36 -6.93
CA VAL A 110 -2.97 -3.49 -7.55
C VAL A 110 -2.91 -4.18 -8.93
N SER A 111 -1.78 -4.07 -9.62
CA SER A 111 -1.59 -4.71 -10.93
C SER A 111 -1.14 -6.18 -10.85
N GLY A 112 -0.94 -6.70 -9.65
CA GLY A 112 -0.46 -8.05 -9.40
C GLY A 112 -1.49 -8.97 -8.74
N GLY A 113 -1.22 -10.26 -8.75
CA GLY A 113 -1.98 -11.27 -8.02
C GLY A 113 -3.46 -11.37 -8.40
N ALA A 114 -4.33 -11.53 -7.42
CA ALA A 114 -5.78 -11.68 -7.63
C ALA A 114 -6.42 -10.41 -8.23
N PHE A 115 -5.91 -9.23 -7.87
CA PHE A 115 -6.39 -7.94 -8.37
C PHE A 115 -6.09 -7.71 -9.85
N SER A 116 -5.05 -8.34 -10.43
CA SER A 116 -4.76 -8.25 -11.86
C SER A 116 -5.87 -8.80 -12.77
N ARG A 117 -6.80 -9.57 -12.21
CA ARG A 117 -7.96 -10.14 -12.93
C ARG A 117 -9.24 -9.31 -12.75
N MET A 118 -9.21 -8.31 -11.91
CA MET A 118 -10.33 -7.42 -11.67
C MET A 118 -10.49 -6.46 -12.85
N ALA A 119 -11.73 -6.18 -13.26
CA ALA A 119 -11.97 -5.13 -14.25
C ALA A 119 -11.48 -3.79 -13.69
N PHE A 120 -10.97 -2.92 -14.58
CA PHE A 120 -10.41 -1.62 -14.14
C PHE A 120 -11.42 -0.78 -13.35
N ALA A 121 -12.70 -0.76 -13.77
CA ALA A 121 -13.76 -0.07 -13.03
C ALA A 121 -13.98 -0.62 -11.61
N GLU A 122 -13.82 -1.93 -11.43
CA GLU A 122 -13.91 -2.58 -10.10
C GLU A 122 -12.72 -2.21 -9.22
N SER A 123 -11.52 -2.09 -9.81
CA SER A 123 -10.34 -1.64 -9.06
C SER A 123 -10.48 -0.19 -8.61
N LEU A 124 -11.04 0.70 -9.43
CA LEU A 124 -11.35 2.09 -9.04
C LEU A 124 -12.42 2.15 -7.94
N ALA A 125 -13.45 1.30 -8.01
CA ALA A 125 -14.44 1.20 -6.94
C ALA A 125 -13.82 0.73 -5.61
N TYR A 126 -12.89 -0.23 -5.66
CA TYR A 126 -12.10 -0.64 -4.50
C TYR A 126 -11.27 0.51 -3.94
N GLU A 127 -10.57 1.29 -4.78
CA GLU A 127 -9.77 2.43 -4.33
C GLU A 127 -10.63 3.52 -3.66
N ALA A 128 -11.82 3.79 -4.20
CA ALA A 128 -12.74 4.73 -3.58
C ALA A 128 -13.22 4.23 -2.20
N GLU A 129 -13.54 2.95 -2.07
CA GLU A 129 -13.91 2.33 -0.80
C GLU A 129 -12.73 2.31 0.18
N TYR A 130 -11.53 1.96 -0.28
CA TYR A 130 -10.31 2.01 0.51
C TYR A 130 -10.05 3.42 1.06
N SER A 131 -10.13 4.43 0.21
CA SER A 131 -9.97 5.84 0.63
C SER A 131 -10.93 6.22 1.74
N ARG A 132 -12.20 5.80 1.61
CA ARG A 132 -13.26 6.13 2.56
C ARG A 132 -13.12 5.38 3.89
N SER A 133 -12.91 4.06 3.83
CA SER A 133 -13.01 3.16 4.99
C SER A 133 -11.67 2.88 5.67
N ILE A 134 -10.54 3.15 5.00
CA ILE A 134 -9.20 2.92 5.52
C ILE A 134 -8.40 4.22 5.58
N ALA A 135 -8.06 4.83 4.44
CA ALA A 135 -7.11 5.92 4.40
C ALA A 135 -7.56 7.16 5.20
N ARG A 136 -8.85 7.46 5.19
CA ARG A 136 -9.42 8.58 5.97
C ARG A 136 -9.84 8.23 7.38
N ALA A 137 -10.01 6.93 7.67
CA ALA A 137 -10.52 6.44 8.95
C ALA A 137 -9.41 6.10 9.96
N PHE A 138 -8.19 5.83 9.48
CA PHE A 138 -7.09 5.33 10.31
C PHE A 138 -5.79 6.10 10.03
N PRO A 139 -4.83 6.10 10.99
CA PRO A 139 -3.51 6.72 10.81
C PRO A 139 -2.61 5.81 9.94
N VAL A 140 -2.97 5.67 8.68
CA VAL A 140 -2.22 4.89 7.68
C VAL A 140 -1.57 5.80 6.66
N THR A 141 -0.50 5.32 6.04
CA THR A 141 0.09 5.89 4.83
C THR A 141 0.21 4.77 3.81
N THR A 142 -0.36 4.97 2.63
CA THR A 142 -0.53 3.91 1.64
C THR A 142 0.07 4.29 0.30
N LEU A 143 0.71 3.33 -0.33
CA LEU A 143 1.19 3.36 -1.72
C LEU A 143 0.52 2.23 -2.50
N CYS A 144 -0.32 2.57 -3.47
CA CYS A 144 -0.90 1.65 -4.44
C CYS A 144 -0.05 1.64 -5.71
N LEU A 145 0.49 0.47 -6.09
CA LEU A 145 1.36 0.30 -7.23
C LEU A 145 0.59 -0.17 -8.46
N TYR A 146 0.79 0.51 -9.58
CA TYR A 146 0.16 0.22 -10.86
C TYR A 146 1.19 0.03 -11.97
N ASP A 147 1.02 -1.00 -12.77
CA ASP A 147 1.86 -1.24 -13.95
C ASP A 147 1.43 -0.34 -15.11
N ALA A 148 2.17 0.74 -15.34
CA ALA A 148 1.89 1.68 -16.42
C ALA A 148 1.97 1.06 -17.83
N ARG A 149 2.58 -0.12 -17.98
CA ARG A 149 2.63 -0.87 -19.25
C ARG A 149 1.30 -1.56 -19.57
N LYS A 150 0.40 -1.71 -18.57
CA LYS A 150 -0.87 -2.46 -18.66
C LYS A 150 -2.11 -1.58 -18.64
N ILE A 151 -1.97 -0.29 -18.37
CA ILE A 151 -3.09 0.66 -18.29
C ILE A 151 -2.96 1.73 -19.36
N SER A 152 -4.11 2.25 -19.84
CA SER A 152 -4.13 3.38 -20.78
C SER A 152 -3.78 4.69 -20.08
N GLY A 153 -3.47 5.73 -20.86
CA GLY A 153 -3.26 7.07 -20.31
C GLY A 153 -4.49 7.63 -19.58
N LEU A 154 -5.71 7.29 -20.05
CA LEU A 154 -6.94 7.65 -19.36
C LEU A 154 -7.10 6.91 -18.03
N ASP A 155 -6.76 5.63 -17.98
CA ASP A 155 -6.78 4.85 -16.75
C ASP A 155 -5.76 5.39 -15.75
N ALA A 156 -4.55 5.74 -16.20
CA ALA A 156 -3.54 6.36 -15.36
C ALA A 156 -4.02 7.70 -14.76
N ALA A 157 -4.70 8.53 -15.57
CA ALA A 157 -5.30 9.76 -15.05
C ALA A 157 -6.38 9.49 -14.00
N ALA A 158 -7.24 8.47 -14.21
CA ALA A 158 -8.27 8.07 -13.26
C ALA A 158 -7.64 7.56 -11.95
N VAL A 159 -6.57 6.75 -12.03
CA VAL A 159 -5.80 6.29 -10.86
C VAL A 159 -5.28 7.48 -10.07
N ILE A 160 -4.63 8.45 -10.71
CA ILE A 160 -4.08 9.63 -10.03
C ILE A 160 -5.20 10.42 -9.32
N GLN A 161 -6.38 10.54 -9.94
CA GLN A 161 -7.53 11.25 -9.36
C GLN A 161 -8.15 10.55 -8.14
N CYS A 162 -8.05 9.22 -8.05
CA CYS A 162 -8.55 8.45 -6.90
C CYS A 162 -7.63 8.53 -5.68
N HIS A 163 -6.43 9.06 -5.84
CA HIS A 163 -5.40 9.14 -4.82
C HIS A 163 -5.10 10.60 -4.44
N ASP A 164 -4.35 10.81 -3.39
CA ASP A 164 -3.86 12.15 -2.99
C ASP A 164 -2.75 12.67 -3.93
N GLY A 165 -2.41 11.91 -4.94
CA GLY A 165 -1.43 12.18 -5.98
C GLY A 165 -0.38 11.08 -6.11
N PRO A 166 0.53 11.23 -7.08
CA PRO A 166 1.66 10.32 -7.20
C PRO A 166 2.65 10.54 -6.05
N LEU A 167 3.31 9.47 -5.64
CA LEU A 167 4.44 9.55 -4.74
C LEU A 167 5.67 10.02 -5.54
N HIS A 168 6.35 11.07 -5.10
CA HIS A 168 7.56 11.63 -5.71
C HIS A 168 8.80 11.37 -4.85
#